data_55225b22c635d146534f1060c2b53ba4
#
_entry.id   55225b22c635d146534f1060c2b53ba4
#
_cell.length_a   1.000
_cell.length_b   1.000
_cell.length_c   1.000
_cell.angle_alpha   90.00
_cell.angle_beta   90.00
_cell.angle_gamma   90.00
#
_symmetry.space_group_name_H-M   'P 1'
#
loop_
_entity.id
_entity.type
_entity.pdbx_description
1 polymer ?
#
loop_
_entity_poly.entity_id
_entity_poly.type
_entity_poly.pdbx_seq_one_letter_code
_entity_poly.pdbx_strand_id
1 'polypeptide(L)'
;MKLIRTEDAVGQVLCHDITQIIKGVTKDAVFRKGHIIREQDIPVLLRVGKEHIYIWENNENMLHENDAADVLRAICQGEHMHASEAKEGKVELIADIDGLLMVDLDGLRRVNSLGEMMIATRPSGFVVKKGEKLCGTRIIPLVIEKEKMQRAKEVAGEKPLIQLYPLKKKTFGVVTTGSEVAKGLIKDTFTDVIVEKLGEYGCTMTAHVCPGDDAAVITQTIQDMLANGCDMVFCTGGMSVDPDDRTPLAIRNTGAQIVSYGAPVLPGAMFLAAYMPDGRPVCGLPGCVMYAKRTIFDLVLPRLLAEVPVTAEWLAGLGNGGLCLNCDNCHFPNCGFGKGV
;
A
#
# COMPACT_ATOMS: atom_id res chain seq x y z
N MET A 1 29.47 10.65 22.84
CA MET A 1 30.31 11.17 21.72
C MET A 1 30.82 12.56 22.06
N LYS A 2 32.05 12.85 21.71
CA LYS A 2 32.67 14.14 21.95
C LYS A 2 33.00 14.79 20.60
N LEU A 3 32.64 16.06 20.47
CA LEU A 3 33.08 16.91 19.35
C LEU A 3 34.50 17.40 19.63
N ILE A 4 35.39 17.17 18.68
CA ILE A 4 36.78 17.69 18.77
C ILE A 4 37.16 18.40 17.47
N ARG A 5 38.18 19.22 17.52
CA ARG A 5 38.78 19.80 16.29
C ARG A 5 39.48 18.71 15.51
N THR A 6 39.43 18.80 14.19
CA THR A 6 40.03 17.80 13.31
C THR A 6 41.54 17.69 13.54
N GLU A 7 42.22 18.80 13.81
CA GLU A 7 43.66 18.81 14.09
C GLU A 7 44.02 18.00 15.35
N ASP A 8 43.12 17.89 16.32
CA ASP A 8 43.30 17.19 17.59
C ASP A 8 42.88 15.70 17.52
N ALA A 9 42.48 15.25 16.34
CA ALA A 9 41.84 13.94 16.18
C ALA A 9 42.78 12.77 15.85
N VAL A 10 44.08 13.01 15.74
CA VAL A 10 45.04 11.94 15.43
C VAL A 10 44.97 10.82 16.47
N GLY A 11 44.89 9.57 16.02
CA GLY A 11 44.71 8.37 16.85
C GLY A 11 43.28 8.08 17.28
N GLN A 12 42.32 8.97 17.02
CA GLN A 12 40.92 8.76 17.34
C GLN A 12 40.22 7.96 16.25
N VAL A 13 39.09 7.33 16.60
CA VAL A 13 38.27 6.51 15.70
C VAL A 13 37.07 7.30 15.21
N LEU A 14 36.90 7.36 13.89
CA LEU A 14 35.72 7.99 13.29
C LEU A 14 34.43 7.28 13.67
N CYS A 15 33.44 8.02 14.11
CA CYS A 15 32.11 7.50 14.50
C CYS A 15 31.17 7.27 13.30
N HIS A 16 31.43 7.91 12.16
CA HIS A 16 30.59 7.90 10.98
C HIS A 16 31.41 8.01 9.70
N ASP A 17 30.79 7.71 8.56
CA ASP A 17 31.41 7.90 7.25
C ASP A 17 31.59 9.40 6.96
N ILE A 18 32.77 9.78 6.49
CA ILE A 18 33.04 11.12 5.95
C ILE A 18 32.82 11.08 4.45
N THR A 19 31.67 11.57 4.00
CA THR A 19 31.29 11.55 2.58
C THR A 19 31.71 12.84 1.88
N GLN A 20 32.31 12.73 0.71
CA GLN A 20 32.54 13.82 -0.22
C GLN A 20 31.48 13.82 -1.32
N ILE A 21 30.86 14.98 -1.56
CA ILE A 21 29.88 15.17 -2.62
C ILE A 21 30.40 16.25 -3.57
N ILE A 22 30.72 15.84 -4.80
CA ILE A 22 31.04 16.76 -5.89
C ILE A 22 30.04 16.47 -7.02
N LYS A 23 29.20 17.46 -7.33
CA LYS A 23 28.11 17.31 -8.32
C LYS A 23 28.68 16.84 -9.67
N GLY A 24 28.19 15.70 -10.14
CA GLY A 24 28.60 15.11 -11.42
C GLY A 24 29.93 14.34 -11.39
N VAL A 25 30.63 14.27 -10.26
CA VAL A 25 31.94 13.60 -10.13
C VAL A 25 31.91 12.47 -9.12
N THR A 26 31.56 12.74 -7.86
CA THR A 26 31.54 11.73 -6.79
C THR A 26 30.53 12.01 -5.69
N LYS A 27 29.99 10.92 -5.14
CA LYS A 27 29.23 10.89 -3.90
C LYS A 27 29.60 9.61 -3.16
N ASP A 28 30.79 9.61 -2.54
CA ASP A 28 31.27 8.44 -1.81
C ASP A 28 32.00 8.84 -0.52
N ALA A 29 32.19 7.85 0.36
CA ALA A 29 32.92 8.01 1.60
C ALA A 29 34.43 8.14 1.33
N VAL A 30 35.02 9.25 1.75
CA VAL A 30 36.47 9.46 1.77
C VAL A 30 37.11 8.66 2.91
N PHE A 31 36.45 8.65 4.07
CA PHE A 31 36.78 7.80 5.20
C PHE A 31 35.51 7.10 5.70
N ARG A 32 35.65 5.84 6.08
CA ARG A 32 34.55 5.05 6.63
C ARG A 32 34.57 5.07 8.16
N LYS A 33 33.42 4.86 8.76
CA LYS A 33 33.26 4.58 10.20
C LYS A 33 34.27 3.54 10.65
N GLY A 34 34.87 3.76 11.78
CA GLY A 34 35.92 2.87 12.31
C GLY A 34 37.33 3.17 11.81
N HIS A 35 37.50 4.12 10.87
CA HIS A 35 38.84 4.57 10.46
C HIS A 35 39.57 5.24 11.61
N ILE A 36 40.81 4.82 11.87
CA ILE A 36 41.69 5.47 12.83
C ILE A 36 42.38 6.63 12.12
N ILE A 37 42.15 7.84 12.60
CA ILE A 37 42.68 9.08 12.00
C ILE A 37 44.17 9.14 12.17
N ARG A 38 44.88 9.37 11.08
CA ARG A 38 46.35 9.56 11.02
C ARG A 38 46.67 11.02 10.69
N GLU A 39 47.89 11.44 10.96
CA GLU A 39 48.35 12.83 10.63
C GLU A 39 48.11 13.18 9.15
N GLN A 40 48.33 12.24 8.23
CA GLN A 40 48.12 12.44 6.80
C GLN A 40 46.64 12.61 6.41
N ASP A 41 45.70 12.25 7.26
CA ASP A 41 44.25 12.31 7.00
C ASP A 41 43.72 13.72 7.34
N ILE A 42 44.37 14.46 8.23
CA ILE A 42 43.98 15.81 8.67
C ILE A 42 43.78 16.78 7.50
N PRO A 43 44.74 16.92 6.56
CA PRO A 43 44.55 17.79 5.40
C PRO A 43 43.39 17.39 4.50
N VAL A 44 43.13 16.09 4.41
CA VAL A 44 42.01 15.55 3.60
C VAL A 44 40.67 15.89 4.27
N LEU A 45 40.53 15.65 5.58
CA LEU A 45 39.36 16.00 6.36
C LEU A 45 39.03 17.49 6.27
N LEU A 46 40.02 18.37 6.47
CA LEU A 46 39.83 19.80 6.33
C LEU A 46 39.41 20.20 4.90
N ARG A 47 40.01 19.59 3.87
CA ARG A 47 39.65 19.84 2.46
C ARG A 47 38.20 19.48 2.13
N VAL A 48 37.63 18.45 2.76
CA VAL A 48 36.21 18.09 2.61
C VAL A 48 35.32 18.86 3.58
N GLY A 49 35.84 19.92 4.22
CA GLY A 49 35.06 20.85 5.05
C GLY A 49 34.78 20.34 6.47
N LYS A 50 35.60 19.43 7.00
CA LYS A 50 35.45 18.89 8.35
C LYS A 50 36.43 19.55 9.31
N GLU A 51 36.09 20.73 9.81
CA GLU A 51 36.87 21.43 10.86
C GLU A 51 36.72 20.76 12.22
N HIS A 52 35.60 20.09 12.44
CA HIS A 52 35.29 19.32 13.64
C HIS A 52 34.76 17.95 13.27
N ILE A 53 35.07 16.96 14.13
CA ILE A 53 34.59 15.60 13.99
C ILE A 53 34.09 15.06 15.32
N TYR A 54 33.20 14.06 15.23
CA TYR A 54 32.76 13.32 16.40
C TYR A 54 33.64 12.10 16.61
N ILE A 55 34.14 11.94 17.84
CA ILE A 55 34.83 10.75 18.30
C ILE A 55 33.95 9.91 19.23
N TRP A 56 34.20 8.60 19.25
CA TRP A 56 33.41 7.67 20.04
C TRP A 56 33.71 7.85 21.54
N GLU A 57 32.69 8.18 22.32
CA GLU A 57 32.65 7.98 23.76
C GLU A 57 31.55 6.95 24.05
N ASN A 58 31.90 5.88 24.74
CA ASN A 58 30.94 4.82 25.07
C ASN A 58 29.90 5.40 26.04
N ASN A 59 28.64 5.48 25.60
CA ASN A 59 27.51 5.79 26.44
C ASN A 59 26.50 4.65 26.32
N GLU A 60 26.36 3.85 27.35
CA GLU A 60 25.52 2.66 27.36
C GLU A 60 24.03 2.94 27.13
N ASN A 61 23.57 4.18 27.35
CA ASN A 61 22.19 4.61 27.14
C ASN A 61 21.89 5.10 25.71
N MET A 62 22.90 5.09 24.83
CA MET A 62 22.76 5.57 23.45
C MET A 62 22.94 4.42 22.47
N LEU A 63 22.26 4.51 21.33
CA LEU A 63 22.44 3.67 20.15
C LEU A 63 23.10 4.51 19.04
N HIS A 64 24.01 3.90 18.30
CA HIS A 64 24.47 4.46 17.05
C HIS A 64 23.35 4.44 16.00
N GLU A 65 23.36 5.39 15.05
CA GLU A 65 22.32 5.53 14.02
C GLU A 65 22.00 4.23 13.27
N ASN A 66 23.02 3.41 12.96
CA ASN A 66 22.81 2.16 12.25
C ASN A 66 22.13 1.09 13.13
N ASP A 67 22.50 0.99 14.42
CA ASP A 67 21.85 0.05 15.35
C ASP A 67 20.39 0.48 15.62
N ALA A 68 20.16 1.78 15.68
CA ALA A 68 18.81 2.34 15.83
C ALA A 68 17.97 2.20 14.52
N ALA A 69 18.62 2.25 13.35
CA ALA A 69 17.96 1.98 12.07
C ALA A 69 17.45 0.54 11.98
N ASP A 70 18.17 -0.43 12.57
CA ASP A 70 17.69 -1.82 12.69
C ASP A 70 16.45 -1.94 13.57
N VAL A 71 16.32 -1.09 14.60
CA VAL A 71 15.08 -1.02 15.40
C VAL A 71 13.92 -0.51 14.55
N LEU A 72 14.10 0.56 13.76
CA LEU A 72 13.06 1.03 12.85
C LEU A 72 12.71 0.00 11.77
N ARG A 73 13.71 -0.69 11.24
CA ARG A 73 13.49 -1.82 10.33
C ARG A 73 12.57 -2.86 10.94
N ALA A 74 12.85 -3.30 12.17
CA ALA A 74 12.06 -4.32 12.86
C ALA A 74 10.62 -3.86 13.14
N ILE A 75 10.40 -2.58 13.40
CA ILE A 75 9.06 -1.98 13.55
C ILE A 75 8.29 -2.00 12.23
N CYS A 76 8.97 -1.79 11.10
CA CYS A 76 8.33 -1.63 9.80
C CYS A 76 8.14 -2.94 9.05
N GLN A 77 9.10 -3.87 9.12
CA GLN A 77 9.23 -4.99 8.21
C GLN A 77 8.25 -6.11 8.49
N GLY A 78 7.28 -6.30 7.58
CA GLY A 78 6.40 -7.47 7.52
C GLY A 78 6.96 -8.58 6.62
N GLU A 79 6.07 -9.51 6.25
CA GLU A 79 6.39 -10.60 5.32
C GLU A 79 6.51 -10.12 3.86
N HIS A 80 7.16 -10.92 3.02
CA HIS A 80 7.32 -10.70 1.57
C HIS A 80 8.11 -9.44 1.20
N MET A 81 9.01 -9.01 2.08
CA MET A 81 9.90 -7.88 1.84
C MET A 81 11.27 -8.10 2.51
N HIS A 82 12.29 -7.50 1.95
CA HIS A 82 13.62 -7.47 2.55
C HIS A 82 14.09 -6.04 2.76
N ALA A 83 15.07 -5.89 3.66
CA ALA A 83 15.71 -4.63 3.95
C ALA A 83 17.02 -4.46 3.19
N SER A 84 17.35 -3.23 2.83
CA SER A 84 18.71 -2.86 2.45
C SER A 84 19.64 -2.92 3.66
N GLU A 85 20.96 -2.93 3.42
CA GLU A 85 21.93 -2.70 4.49
C GLU A 85 21.72 -1.31 5.13
N ALA A 86 21.91 -1.23 6.44
CA ALA A 86 21.87 0.03 7.17
C ALA A 86 23.11 0.88 6.82
N LYS A 87 22.88 2.07 6.28
CA LYS A 87 23.94 3.03 5.93
C LYS A 87 23.54 4.44 6.32
N GLU A 88 24.41 5.12 7.10
CA GLU A 88 24.13 6.48 7.60
C GLU A 88 22.75 6.59 8.28
N GLY A 89 22.41 5.60 9.13
CA GLY A 89 21.12 5.54 9.82
C GLY A 89 19.91 5.26 8.93
N LYS A 90 20.10 4.94 7.66
CA LYS A 90 19.04 4.72 6.66
C LYS A 90 18.90 3.24 6.33
N VAL A 91 17.65 2.77 6.26
CA VAL A 91 17.25 1.46 5.72
C VAL A 91 16.07 1.65 4.78
N GLU A 92 16.05 0.91 3.68
CA GLU A 92 14.93 0.83 2.74
C GLU A 92 14.32 -0.58 2.77
N LEU A 93 12.98 -0.68 2.74
CA LEU A 93 12.28 -1.95 2.55
C LEU A 93 11.85 -2.10 1.10
N ILE A 94 12.07 -3.30 0.55
CA ILE A 94 11.89 -3.61 -0.87
C ILE A 94 10.97 -4.82 -0.98
N ALA A 95 10.02 -4.79 -1.90
CA ALA A 95 9.08 -5.87 -2.14
C ALA A 95 9.75 -7.11 -2.76
N ASP A 96 9.46 -8.29 -2.21
CA ASP A 96 9.92 -9.58 -2.76
C ASP A 96 8.92 -10.19 -3.75
N ILE A 97 7.68 -9.70 -3.73
CA ILE A 97 6.58 -10.15 -4.60
C ILE A 97 5.80 -8.97 -5.14
N ASP A 98 4.99 -9.21 -6.17
CA ASP A 98 3.87 -8.34 -6.52
C ASP A 98 2.79 -8.50 -5.45
N GLY A 99 2.28 -7.40 -4.88
CA GLY A 99 1.31 -7.50 -3.79
C GLY A 99 0.61 -6.19 -3.46
N LEU A 100 -0.39 -6.28 -2.59
CA LEU A 100 -1.08 -5.13 -2.03
C LEU A 100 -0.30 -4.61 -0.81
N LEU A 101 0.19 -3.39 -0.90
CA LEU A 101 0.86 -2.71 0.20
C LEU A 101 -0.17 -2.15 1.18
N MET A 102 -0.06 -2.53 2.44
CA MET A 102 -0.85 -1.98 3.54
C MET A 102 0.07 -1.37 4.59
N VAL A 103 -0.27 -0.18 5.07
CA VAL A 103 0.47 0.57 6.09
C VAL A 103 -0.46 0.88 7.25
N ASP A 104 -0.03 0.60 8.48
CA ASP A 104 -0.69 1.13 9.68
C ASP A 104 -0.39 2.62 9.80
N LEU A 105 -1.32 3.44 9.31
CA LEU A 105 -1.16 4.90 9.26
C LEU A 105 -1.13 5.53 10.66
N ASP A 106 -1.86 4.97 11.60
CA ASP A 106 -1.89 5.47 12.98
C ASP A 106 -0.60 5.13 13.72
N GLY A 107 -0.11 3.90 13.58
CA GLY A 107 1.19 3.48 14.09
C GLY A 107 2.33 4.31 13.48
N LEU A 108 2.30 4.49 12.17
CA LEU A 108 3.26 5.32 11.44
C LEU A 108 3.29 6.75 11.98
N ARG A 109 2.12 7.37 12.19
CA ARG A 109 2.01 8.72 12.75
C ARG A 109 2.56 8.77 14.17
N ARG A 110 2.22 7.80 15.03
CA ARG A 110 2.72 7.75 16.42
C ARG A 110 4.24 7.67 16.48
N VAL A 111 4.86 6.80 15.68
CA VAL A 111 6.34 6.68 15.63
C VAL A 111 6.98 7.96 15.12
N ASN A 112 6.52 8.50 13.97
CA ASN A 112 7.07 9.72 13.40
C ASN A 112 6.91 10.94 14.32
N SER A 113 5.89 10.96 15.20
CA SER A 113 5.67 12.05 16.16
C SER A 113 6.69 12.09 17.30
N LEU A 114 7.49 11.05 17.50
CA LEU A 114 8.55 11.04 18.52
C LEU A 114 9.74 11.95 18.15
N GLY A 115 9.91 12.27 16.86
CA GLY A 115 11.03 13.07 16.37
C GLY A 115 12.37 12.35 16.39
N GLU A 116 13.39 12.95 15.76
CA GLU A 116 14.74 12.39 15.57
C GLU A 116 14.82 11.07 14.80
N MET A 117 13.69 10.57 14.33
CA MET A 117 13.56 9.44 13.42
C MET A 117 12.46 9.71 12.41
N MET A 118 12.51 9.04 11.26
CA MET A 118 11.48 9.17 10.23
C MET A 118 11.26 7.85 9.51
N ILE A 119 10.01 7.60 9.17
CA ILE A 119 9.55 6.52 8.30
C ILE A 119 8.71 7.17 7.21
N ALA A 120 9.12 7.05 5.95
CA ALA A 120 8.36 7.51 4.79
C ALA A 120 7.98 6.31 3.93
N THR A 121 6.70 6.20 3.58
CA THR A 121 6.14 5.05 2.87
C THR A 121 5.53 5.44 1.53
N ARG A 122 5.32 4.47 0.64
CA ARG A 122 4.34 4.59 -0.43
C ARG A 122 2.92 4.69 0.17
N PRO A 123 1.93 5.20 -0.58
CA PRO A 123 0.53 5.19 -0.15
C PRO A 123 0.04 3.77 0.15
N SER A 124 -0.72 3.62 1.23
CA SER A 124 -1.39 2.37 1.60
C SER A 124 -2.51 2.03 0.61
N GLY A 125 -2.81 0.73 0.46
CA GLY A 125 -3.94 0.26 -0.34
C GLY A 125 -3.68 0.13 -1.85
N PHE A 126 -2.42 0.23 -2.30
CA PHE A 126 -2.06 0.11 -3.72
C PHE A 126 -1.16 -1.09 -4.00
N VAL A 127 -1.31 -1.60 -5.22
CA VAL A 127 -0.46 -2.69 -5.72
C VAL A 127 0.94 -2.17 -5.99
N VAL A 128 1.92 -2.92 -5.54
CA VAL A 128 3.34 -2.72 -5.82
C VAL A 128 3.91 -3.92 -6.56
N LYS A 129 4.99 -3.72 -7.28
CA LYS A 129 5.71 -4.77 -8.02
C LYS A 129 6.94 -5.23 -7.24
N LYS A 130 7.31 -6.49 -7.44
CA LYS A 130 8.58 -7.03 -6.93
C LYS A 130 9.75 -6.11 -7.30
N GLY A 131 10.62 -5.85 -6.33
CA GLY A 131 11.78 -4.95 -6.45
C GLY A 131 11.47 -3.48 -6.22
N GLU A 132 10.20 -3.09 -6.02
CA GLU A 132 9.86 -1.71 -5.70
C GLU A 132 10.11 -1.40 -4.23
N LYS A 133 10.56 -0.17 -3.96
CA LYS A 133 10.73 0.34 -2.60
C LYS A 133 9.36 0.60 -1.98
N LEU A 134 9.15 0.06 -0.77
CA LEU A 134 7.92 0.21 0.01
C LEU A 134 8.00 1.39 0.97
N CYS A 135 9.15 1.51 1.65
CA CYS A 135 9.45 2.63 2.54
C CYS A 135 10.95 2.89 2.63
N GLY A 136 11.28 4.06 3.18
CA GLY A 136 12.61 4.40 3.67
C GLY A 136 12.51 4.88 5.11
N THR A 137 13.43 4.40 5.96
CA THR A 137 13.57 4.84 7.35
C THR A 137 14.88 5.57 7.54
N ARG A 138 14.95 6.47 8.50
CA ARG A 138 16.20 7.14 8.87
C ARG A 138 16.20 7.59 10.33
N ILE A 139 17.33 7.40 10.97
CA ILE A 139 17.68 8.07 12.23
C ILE A 139 18.35 9.41 11.88
N ILE A 140 17.88 10.49 12.47
CA ILE A 140 18.36 11.84 12.14
C ILE A 140 19.69 12.17 12.84
N PRO A 141 19.83 11.96 14.16
CA PRO A 141 21.12 12.17 14.84
C PRO A 141 22.04 10.96 14.67
N LEU A 142 23.35 11.19 14.77
CA LEU A 142 24.36 10.12 14.73
C LEU A 142 24.23 9.10 15.87
N VAL A 143 23.70 9.54 17.01
CA VAL A 143 23.32 8.68 18.14
C VAL A 143 21.97 9.12 18.70
N ILE A 144 21.20 8.16 19.17
CA ILE A 144 19.85 8.37 19.71
C ILE A 144 19.71 7.59 21.04
N GLU A 145 18.87 8.06 21.94
CA GLU A 145 18.61 7.40 23.23
C GLU A 145 17.94 6.04 23.04
N LYS A 146 18.43 5.03 23.74
CA LYS A 146 17.83 3.68 23.76
C LYS A 146 16.38 3.71 24.22
N GLU A 147 16.08 4.52 25.23
CA GLU A 147 14.72 4.69 25.77
C GLU A 147 13.76 5.21 24.69
N LYS A 148 14.19 6.17 23.85
CA LYS A 148 13.41 6.70 22.75
C LYS A 148 13.12 5.63 21.70
N MET A 149 14.10 4.79 21.38
CA MET A 149 13.91 3.67 20.45
C MET A 149 13.01 2.57 21.03
N GLN A 150 13.08 2.34 22.35
CA GLN A 150 12.14 1.47 23.04
C GLN A 150 10.72 2.03 23.00
N ARG A 151 10.57 3.33 23.23
CA ARG A 151 9.28 4.00 23.09
C ARG A 151 8.71 3.90 21.67
N ALA A 152 9.57 3.97 20.64
CA ALA A 152 9.15 3.79 19.25
C ALA A 152 8.53 2.39 19.02
N LYS A 153 9.12 1.32 19.58
CA LYS A 153 8.54 -0.03 19.53
C LYS A 153 7.18 -0.10 20.22
N GLU A 154 7.05 0.49 21.40
CA GLU A 154 5.81 0.47 22.16
C GLU A 154 4.66 1.16 21.44
N VAL A 155 4.89 2.35 20.89
CA VAL A 155 3.85 3.11 20.17
C VAL A 155 3.54 2.54 18.80
N ALA A 156 4.46 1.79 18.18
CA ALA A 156 4.20 1.07 16.93
C ALA A 156 3.20 -0.06 17.11
N GLY A 157 3.23 -0.73 18.28
CA GLY A 157 2.40 -1.89 18.56
C GLY A 157 3.08 -3.22 18.22
N GLU A 158 2.31 -4.31 18.27
CA GLU A 158 2.85 -5.67 18.10
C GLU A 158 3.04 -6.10 16.65
N LYS A 159 2.28 -5.50 15.73
CA LYS A 159 2.32 -5.86 14.30
C LYS A 159 3.25 -4.93 13.53
N PRO A 160 3.93 -5.44 12.49
CA PRO A 160 4.70 -4.59 11.60
C PRO A 160 3.84 -3.48 11.00
N LEU A 161 4.39 -2.26 10.92
CA LEU A 161 3.69 -1.11 10.34
C LEU A 161 3.42 -1.28 8.84
N ILE A 162 4.23 -2.09 8.15
CA ILE A 162 4.13 -2.29 6.71
C ILE A 162 3.90 -3.77 6.45
N GLN A 163 2.86 -4.08 5.70
CA GLN A 163 2.50 -5.43 5.31
C GLN A 163 2.32 -5.50 3.80
N LEU A 164 2.77 -6.59 3.21
CA LEU A 164 2.63 -6.84 1.78
C LEU A 164 1.85 -8.15 1.58
N TYR A 165 0.62 -8.01 1.10
CA TYR A 165 -0.28 -9.13 0.89
C TYR A 165 -0.16 -9.64 -0.55
N PRO A 166 0.07 -10.95 -0.79
CA PRO A 166 0.10 -11.51 -2.12
C PRO A 166 -1.27 -11.41 -2.79
N LEU A 167 -1.29 -11.11 -4.09
CA LEU A 167 -2.51 -11.12 -4.88
C LEU A 167 -2.81 -12.53 -5.34
N LYS A 168 -3.98 -13.06 -4.99
CA LYS A 168 -4.41 -14.41 -5.37
C LYS A 168 -5.11 -14.39 -6.72
N LYS A 169 -4.74 -15.33 -7.58
CA LYS A 169 -5.50 -15.60 -8.80
C LYS A 169 -6.81 -16.29 -8.41
N LYS A 170 -7.91 -15.71 -8.82
CA LYS A 170 -9.25 -16.17 -8.45
C LYS A 170 -10.11 -16.42 -9.68
N THR A 171 -11.11 -17.28 -9.51
CA THR A 171 -12.20 -17.44 -10.46
C THR A 171 -13.32 -16.48 -10.14
N PHE A 172 -14.02 -16.01 -11.16
CA PHE A 172 -15.17 -15.12 -10.95
C PHE A 172 -16.31 -15.38 -11.92
N GLY A 173 -17.52 -15.05 -11.45
CA GLY A 173 -18.73 -14.99 -12.24
C GLY A 173 -19.17 -13.56 -12.50
N VAL A 174 -19.81 -13.30 -13.64
CA VAL A 174 -20.45 -12.04 -13.98
C VAL A 174 -21.93 -12.26 -14.21
N VAL A 175 -22.76 -11.48 -13.51
CA VAL A 175 -24.22 -11.44 -13.72
C VAL A 175 -24.53 -10.07 -14.31
N THR A 176 -24.93 -10.05 -15.59
CA THR A 176 -25.33 -8.80 -16.27
C THR A 176 -26.85 -8.70 -16.29
N THR A 177 -27.41 -7.80 -15.47
CA THR A 177 -28.85 -7.54 -15.44
C THR A 177 -29.24 -6.49 -16.44
N GLY A 178 -30.52 -6.40 -16.74
CA GLY A 178 -31.11 -5.54 -17.74
C GLY A 178 -31.91 -6.30 -18.77
N SER A 179 -33.21 -6.02 -18.86
CA SER A 179 -34.11 -6.67 -19.82
C SER A 179 -33.67 -6.46 -21.26
N GLU A 180 -33.02 -5.34 -21.57
CA GLU A 180 -32.54 -5.01 -22.89
C GLU A 180 -31.37 -5.92 -23.30
N VAL A 181 -30.43 -6.18 -22.35
CA VAL A 181 -29.31 -7.10 -22.59
C VAL A 181 -29.81 -8.54 -22.70
N ALA A 182 -30.67 -8.96 -21.77
CA ALA A 182 -31.24 -10.31 -21.76
C ALA A 182 -32.03 -10.66 -23.06
N LYS A 183 -32.71 -9.66 -23.65
CA LYS A 183 -33.43 -9.79 -24.92
C LYS A 183 -32.55 -9.59 -26.17
N GLY A 184 -31.24 -9.31 -25.99
CA GLY A 184 -30.32 -9.08 -27.08
C GLY A 184 -30.55 -7.78 -27.84
N LEU A 185 -31.27 -6.80 -27.25
CA LEU A 185 -31.53 -5.49 -27.86
C LEU A 185 -30.28 -4.59 -27.76
N ILE A 186 -29.48 -4.76 -26.73
CA ILE A 186 -28.21 -4.06 -26.49
C ILE A 186 -27.13 -5.10 -26.22
N LYS A 187 -25.93 -4.90 -26.78
CA LYS A 187 -24.77 -5.75 -26.49
C LYS A 187 -24.27 -5.47 -25.08
N ASP A 188 -23.96 -6.53 -24.32
CA ASP A 188 -23.21 -6.41 -23.07
C ASP A 188 -21.78 -5.90 -23.35
N THR A 189 -21.45 -4.77 -22.78
CA THR A 189 -20.12 -4.15 -22.85
C THR A 189 -19.45 -4.07 -21.49
N PHE A 190 -20.16 -4.45 -20.41
CA PHE A 190 -19.61 -4.51 -19.05
C PHE A 190 -18.66 -5.69 -18.87
N THR A 191 -19.06 -6.85 -19.30
CA THR A 191 -18.32 -8.09 -19.10
C THR A 191 -16.90 -7.98 -19.66
N ASP A 192 -16.73 -7.44 -20.86
CA ASP A 192 -15.42 -7.27 -21.47
C ASP A 192 -14.48 -6.42 -20.59
N VAL A 193 -14.96 -5.31 -20.01
CA VAL A 193 -14.18 -4.43 -19.13
C VAL A 193 -13.82 -5.13 -17.81
N ILE A 194 -14.74 -5.92 -17.24
CA ILE A 194 -14.48 -6.68 -16.00
C ILE A 194 -13.40 -7.74 -16.25
N VAL A 195 -13.53 -8.47 -17.37
CA VAL A 195 -12.55 -9.50 -17.78
C VAL A 195 -11.17 -8.89 -18.00
N GLU A 196 -11.09 -7.74 -18.69
CA GLU A 196 -9.82 -7.03 -18.88
C GLU A 196 -9.17 -6.66 -17.54
N LYS A 197 -9.90 -5.96 -16.65
CA LYS A 197 -9.39 -5.52 -15.34
C LYS A 197 -8.95 -6.68 -14.44
N LEU A 198 -9.71 -7.77 -14.38
CA LEU A 198 -9.36 -8.95 -13.59
C LEU A 198 -8.25 -9.78 -14.25
N GLY A 199 -8.20 -9.77 -15.58
CA GLY A 199 -7.15 -10.41 -16.37
C GLY A 199 -5.75 -9.83 -16.10
N GLU A 200 -5.64 -8.53 -15.81
CA GLU A 200 -4.38 -7.89 -15.39
C GLU A 200 -3.75 -8.58 -14.16
N TYR A 201 -4.58 -9.21 -13.32
CA TYR A 201 -4.16 -9.95 -12.12
C TYR A 201 -4.15 -11.48 -12.31
N GLY A 202 -4.40 -11.95 -13.53
CA GLY A 202 -4.43 -13.38 -13.85
C GLY A 202 -5.65 -14.12 -13.30
N CYS A 203 -6.74 -13.43 -13.02
CA CYS A 203 -8.03 -14.01 -12.66
C CYS A 203 -8.77 -14.50 -13.90
N THR A 204 -9.63 -15.49 -13.74
CA THR A 204 -10.34 -16.14 -14.85
C THR A 204 -11.85 -16.09 -14.64
N MET A 205 -12.58 -15.60 -15.64
CA MET A 205 -14.04 -15.72 -15.65
C MET A 205 -14.44 -17.15 -15.95
N THR A 206 -15.27 -17.74 -15.10
CA THR A 206 -15.77 -19.13 -15.26
C THR A 206 -17.25 -19.20 -15.56
N ALA A 207 -17.99 -18.12 -15.32
CA ALA A 207 -19.42 -18.05 -15.61
C ALA A 207 -19.84 -16.63 -16.00
N HIS A 208 -20.75 -16.53 -16.99
CA HIS A 208 -21.45 -15.29 -17.34
C HIS A 208 -22.89 -15.59 -17.69
N VAL A 209 -23.82 -14.89 -17.05
CA VAL A 209 -25.27 -15.08 -17.29
C VAL A 209 -25.95 -13.70 -17.32
N CYS A 210 -26.92 -13.57 -18.24
CA CYS A 210 -27.79 -12.38 -18.38
C CYS A 210 -29.23 -12.76 -18.01
N PRO A 211 -29.61 -12.75 -16.72
CA PRO A 211 -30.90 -13.28 -16.27
C PRO A 211 -32.10 -12.31 -16.46
N GLY A 212 -31.87 -11.08 -16.97
CA GLY A 212 -32.87 -10.01 -16.95
C GLY A 212 -32.99 -9.36 -15.56
N ASP A 213 -34.18 -8.84 -15.21
CA ASP A 213 -34.38 -8.02 -14.02
C ASP A 213 -35.22 -8.70 -12.91
N ASP A 214 -35.49 -9.98 -13.04
CA ASP A 214 -36.18 -10.74 -11.97
C ASP A 214 -35.22 -11.03 -10.81
N ALA A 215 -35.54 -10.47 -9.63
CA ALA A 215 -34.69 -10.60 -8.45
C ALA A 215 -34.50 -12.04 -7.98
N ALA A 216 -35.49 -12.92 -8.15
CA ALA A 216 -35.38 -14.33 -7.75
C ALA A 216 -34.43 -15.07 -8.68
N VAL A 217 -34.52 -14.82 -9.99
CA VAL A 217 -33.64 -15.39 -11.00
C VAL A 217 -32.19 -14.88 -10.80
N ILE A 218 -31.99 -13.58 -10.57
CA ILE A 218 -30.68 -13.01 -10.27
C ILE A 218 -30.08 -13.67 -9.02
N THR A 219 -30.88 -13.78 -7.93
CA THR A 219 -30.45 -14.42 -6.68
C THR A 219 -29.97 -15.84 -6.91
N GLN A 220 -30.77 -16.65 -7.60
CA GLN A 220 -30.42 -18.04 -7.90
C GLN A 220 -29.16 -18.13 -8.76
N THR A 221 -29.04 -17.28 -9.78
CA THR A 221 -27.86 -17.23 -10.65
C THR A 221 -26.58 -16.97 -9.84
N ILE A 222 -26.59 -16.00 -8.90
CA ILE A 222 -25.45 -15.73 -8.02
C ILE A 222 -25.10 -16.96 -7.18
N GLN A 223 -26.11 -17.59 -6.56
CA GLN A 223 -25.93 -18.80 -5.74
C GLN A 223 -25.37 -19.98 -6.55
N ASP A 224 -25.86 -20.19 -7.76
CA ASP A 224 -25.39 -21.26 -8.66
C ASP A 224 -23.91 -21.01 -9.08
N MET A 225 -23.52 -19.79 -9.41
CA MET A 225 -22.14 -19.46 -9.73
C MET A 225 -21.20 -19.77 -8.55
N LEU A 226 -21.60 -19.38 -7.33
CA LEU A 226 -20.84 -19.68 -6.13
C LEU A 226 -20.78 -21.18 -5.83
N ALA A 227 -21.90 -21.89 -5.98
CA ALA A 227 -21.97 -23.36 -5.81
C ALA A 227 -21.09 -24.10 -6.82
N ASN A 228 -20.98 -23.58 -8.04
CA ASN A 228 -20.12 -24.10 -9.11
C ASN A 228 -18.65 -23.66 -9.03
N GLY A 229 -18.22 -23.04 -7.91
CA GLY A 229 -16.82 -22.81 -7.59
C GLY A 229 -16.27 -21.44 -7.99
N CYS A 230 -17.11 -20.44 -8.29
CA CYS A 230 -16.64 -19.07 -8.39
C CYS A 230 -16.17 -18.57 -7.02
N ASP A 231 -14.98 -18.00 -6.96
CA ASP A 231 -14.43 -17.34 -5.75
C ASP A 231 -15.09 -15.98 -5.49
N MET A 232 -15.61 -15.33 -6.54
CA MET A 232 -16.22 -14.01 -6.48
C MET A 232 -17.35 -13.92 -7.52
N VAL A 233 -18.35 -13.08 -7.26
CA VAL A 233 -19.39 -12.73 -8.25
C VAL A 233 -19.53 -11.22 -8.36
N PHE A 234 -19.55 -10.72 -9.59
CA PHE A 234 -19.78 -9.32 -9.91
C PHE A 234 -21.12 -9.18 -10.64
N CYS A 235 -21.98 -8.33 -10.10
CA CYS A 235 -23.28 -8.01 -10.70
C CYS A 235 -23.21 -6.63 -11.34
N THR A 236 -23.71 -6.51 -12.58
CA THR A 236 -23.77 -5.27 -13.34
C THR A 236 -25.19 -5.02 -13.80
N GLY A 237 -25.56 -3.75 -13.98
CA GLY A 237 -26.94 -3.36 -14.28
C GLY A 237 -27.85 -3.36 -13.03
N GLY A 238 -28.99 -2.70 -13.11
CA GLY A 238 -29.98 -2.64 -12.03
C GLY A 238 -29.44 -2.17 -10.68
N MET A 239 -28.44 -1.26 -10.69
CA MET A 239 -27.72 -0.77 -9.50
C MET A 239 -28.09 0.67 -9.11
N SER A 240 -29.04 1.30 -9.80
CA SER A 240 -29.47 2.66 -9.51
C SER A 240 -30.70 2.68 -8.58
N VAL A 241 -31.48 3.76 -8.64
CA VAL A 241 -32.61 4.02 -7.74
C VAL A 241 -33.97 3.77 -8.39
N ASP A 242 -33.98 3.27 -9.63
CA ASP A 242 -35.21 3.00 -10.35
C ASP A 242 -35.98 1.81 -9.71
N PRO A 243 -37.32 1.79 -9.76
CA PRO A 243 -38.10 0.68 -9.20
C PRO A 243 -37.78 -0.69 -9.79
N ASP A 244 -37.25 -0.72 -11.02
CA ASP A 244 -36.86 -1.94 -11.72
C ASP A 244 -35.40 -2.37 -11.43
N ASP A 245 -34.64 -1.55 -10.71
CA ASP A 245 -33.28 -1.87 -10.28
C ASP A 245 -33.28 -2.86 -9.12
N ARG A 246 -33.27 -4.16 -9.45
CA ARG A 246 -33.47 -5.27 -8.52
C ARG A 246 -32.17 -5.93 -8.04
N THR A 247 -31.02 -5.55 -8.57
CA THR A 247 -29.74 -6.18 -8.26
C THR A 247 -29.35 -6.07 -6.78
N PRO A 248 -29.48 -4.93 -6.08
CA PRO A 248 -29.20 -4.85 -4.64
C PRO A 248 -30.10 -5.77 -3.78
N LEU A 249 -31.38 -5.90 -4.16
CA LEU A 249 -32.32 -6.79 -3.51
C LEU A 249 -31.92 -8.25 -3.74
N ALA A 250 -31.57 -8.60 -4.97
CA ALA A 250 -31.14 -9.96 -5.33
C ALA A 250 -29.88 -10.38 -4.57
N ILE A 251 -28.87 -9.50 -4.48
CA ILE A 251 -27.65 -9.74 -3.67
C ILE A 251 -28.01 -9.99 -2.20
N ARG A 252 -28.90 -9.18 -1.62
CA ARG A 252 -29.37 -9.38 -0.24
C ARG A 252 -30.05 -10.73 -0.06
N ASN A 253 -30.87 -11.15 -1.01
CA ASN A 253 -31.64 -12.41 -0.95
C ASN A 253 -30.75 -13.65 -1.05
N THR A 254 -29.48 -13.54 -1.51
CA THR A 254 -28.54 -14.67 -1.49
C THR A 254 -28.13 -15.08 -0.07
N GLY A 255 -28.42 -14.27 0.94
CA GLY A 255 -27.92 -14.41 2.31
C GLY A 255 -26.57 -13.72 2.53
N ALA A 256 -26.04 -12.99 1.54
CA ALA A 256 -24.83 -12.20 1.70
C ALA A 256 -25.06 -11.03 2.68
N GLN A 257 -24.08 -10.81 3.54
CA GLN A 257 -24.05 -9.65 4.42
C GLN A 257 -23.57 -8.42 3.62
N ILE A 258 -24.47 -7.45 3.46
CA ILE A 258 -24.12 -6.18 2.81
C ILE A 258 -23.23 -5.37 3.74
N VAL A 259 -22.02 -5.03 3.28
CA VAL A 259 -21.07 -4.15 3.96
C VAL A 259 -21.46 -2.69 3.74
N SER A 260 -21.72 -2.33 2.48
CA SER A 260 -22.14 -1.00 2.09
C SER A 260 -22.89 -1.05 0.75
N TYR A 261 -23.87 -0.19 0.61
CA TYR A 261 -24.44 0.19 -0.68
C TYR A 261 -24.27 1.71 -0.83
N GLY A 262 -23.37 2.07 -1.74
CA GLY A 262 -22.81 3.40 -1.89
C GLY A 262 -21.40 3.52 -1.35
N ALA A 263 -20.58 4.32 -2.04
CA ALA A 263 -19.22 4.65 -1.64
C ALA A 263 -18.91 6.11 -2.00
N PRO A 264 -18.16 6.86 -1.18
CA PRO A 264 -17.84 8.27 -1.45
C PRO A 264 -16.70 8.39 -2.48
N VAL A 265 -16.89 7.76 -3.64
CA VAL A 265 -15.92 7.72 -4.73
C VAL A 265 -16.62 8.08 -6.05
N LEU A 266 -16.05 9.00 -6.79
CA LEU A 266 -16.52 9.41 -8.11
C LEU A 266 -15.37 9.29 -9.14
N PRO A 267 -15.60 8.48 -10.21
CA PRO A 267 -16.78 7.65 -10.52
C PRO A 267 -16.91 6.43 -9.62
N GLY A 268 -18.15 6.04 -9.28
CA GLY A 268 -18.38 4.79 -8.56
C GLY A 268 -19.33 4.82 -7.38
N ALA A 269 -20.09 5.91 -7.18
CA ALA A 269 -20.92 6.13 -5.99
C ALA A 269 -21.91 4.99 -5.69
N MET A 270 -22.49 4.33 -6.69
CA MET A 270 -23.49 3.27 -6.53
C MET A 270 -22.87 1.86 -6.35
N PHE A 271 -21.64 1.77 -5.89
CA PHE A 271 -20.99 0.49 -5.60
C PHE A 271 -21.62 -0.23 -4.41
N LEU A 272 -21.82 -1.54 -4.52
CA LEU A 272 -22.28 -2.39 -3.44
C LEU A 272 -21.22 -3.46 -3.13
N ALA A 273 -20.83 -3.56 -1.87
CA ALA A 273 -19.99 -4.63 -1.35
C ALA A 273 -20.79 -5.54 -0.42
N ALA A 274 -20.70 -6.84 -0.63
CA ALA A 274 -21.28 -7.84 0.25
C ALA A 274 -20.37 -9.06 0.34
N TYR A 275 -20.51 -9.83 1.43
CA TYR A 275 -19.81 -11.09 1.62
C TYR A 275 -20.79 -12.20 1.96
N MET A 276 -20.61 -13.35 1.33
CA MET A 276 -21.29 -14.58 1.72
C MET A 276 -20.84 -15.02 3.12
N PRO A 277 -21.60 -15.88 3.83
CA PRO A 277 -21.20 -16.39 5.14
C PRO A 277 -19.85 -17.13 5.15
N ASP A 278 -19.40 -17.65 4.02
CA ASP A 278 -18.09 -18.28 3.82
C ASP A 278 -16.96 -17.29 3.47
N GLY A 279 -17.26 -16.00 3.43
CA GLY A 279 -16.30 -14.92 3.16
C GLY A 279 -16.11 -14.58 1.68
N ARG A 280 -16.76 -15.27 0.74
CA ARG A 280 -16.68 -14.95 -0.69
C ARG A 280 -17.40 -13.65 -1.01
N PRO A 281 -16.77 -12.70 -1.78
CA PRO A 281 -17.37 -11.43 -2.11
C PRO A 281 -18.42 -11.55 -3.23
N VAL A 282 -19.50 -10.79 -3.07
CA VAL A 282 -20.50 -10.50 -4.11
C VAL A 282 -20.60 -8.98 -4.20
N CYS A 283 -20.26 -8.42 -5.35
CA CYS A 283 -20.24 -6.98 -5.55
C CYS A 283 -21.21 -6.53 -6.64
N GLY A 284 -21.94 -5.45 -6.38
CA GLY A 284 -22.72 -4.74 -7.40
C GLY A 284 -21.87 -3.59 -7.95
N LEU A 285 -21.63 -3.58 -9.25
CA LEU A 285 -20.78 -2.61 -9.92
C LEU A 285 -21.63 -1.49 -10.54
N PRO A 286 -21.27 -0.21 -10.32
CA PRO A 286 -21.98 0.92 -10.91
C PRO A 286 -21.74 1.03 -12.40
N GLY A 287 -22.70 1.59 -13.14
CA GLY A 287 -22.65 1.73 -14.60
C GLY A 287 -21.41 2.42 -15.16
N CYS A 288 -20.79 3.30 -14.36
CA CYS A 288 -19.58 4.02 -14.78
C CYS A 288 -18.35 3.12 -14.97
N VAL A 289 -18.33 1.90 -14.43
CA VAL A 289 -17.22 0.95 -14.64
C VAL A 289 -17.03 0.64 -16.13
N MET A 290 -18.10 0.70 -16.91
CA MET A 290 -18.09 0.41 -18.33
C MET A 290 -17.30 1.43 -19.17
N TYR A 291 -17.32 2.71 -18.80
CA TYR A 291 -16.77 3.80 -19.62
C TYR A 291 -15.69 4.66 -18.95
N ALA A 292 -15.64 4.66 -17.61
CA ALA A 292 -14.62 5.44 -16.90
C ALA A 292 -13.31 4.65 -16.78
N LYS A 293 -12.19 5.32 -17.06
CA LYS A 293 -10.86 4.70 -17.01
C LYS A 293 -10.54 4.11 -15.64
N ARG A 294 -10.91 4.82 -14.57
CA ARG A 294 -10.73 4.39 -13.16
C ARG A 294 -11.96 4.72 -12.34
N THR A 295 -12.34 3.80 -11.46
CA THR A 295 -13.54 3.87 -10.64
C THR A 295 -13.26 3.29 -9.25
N ILE A 296 -14.26 3.25 -8.40
CA ILE A 296 -14.22 2.52 -7.12
C ILE A 296 -13.75 1.08 -7.28
N PHE A 297 -14.08 0.41 -8.41
CA PHE A 297 -13.70 -0.97 -8.66
C PHE A 297 -12.18 -1.14 -8.69
N ASP A 298 -11.44 -0.18 -9.26
CA ASP A 298 -9.97 -0.21 -9.30
C ASP A 298 -9.33 -0.07 -7.89
N LEU A 299 -10.04 0.51 -6.93
CA LEU A 299 -9.59 0.63 -5.53
C LEU A 299 -9.94 -0.61 -4.70
N VAL A 300 -11.09 -1.23 -4.98
CA VAL A 300 -11.60 -2.40 -4.24
C VAL A 300 -10.94 -3.70 -4.69
N LEU A 301 -10.77 -3.88 -6.01
CA LEU A 301 -10.31 -5.14 -6.59
C LEU A 301 -9.00 -5.67 -5.97
N PRO A 302 -7.94 -4.87 -5.78
CA PRO A 302 -6.71 -5.36 -5.14
C PRO A 302 -6.95 -5.91 -3.73
N ARG A 303 -7.87 -5.33 -2.95
CA ARG A 303 -8.20 -5.81 -1.60
C ARG A 303 -8.90 -7.17 -1.65
N LEU A 304 -9.84 -7.36 -2.59
CA LEU A 304 -10.52 -8.64 -2.78
C LEU A 304 -9.54 -9.75 -3.17
N LEU A 305 -8.56 -9.43 -4.03
CA LEU A 305 -7.54 -10.38 -4.47
C LEU A 305 -6.50 -10.68 -3.39
N ALA A 306 -6.20 -9.73 -2.53
CA ALA A 306 -5.31 -9.90 -1.38
C ALA A 306 -6.02 -10.48 -0.15
N GLU A 307 -7.33 -10.74 -0.22
CA GLU A 307 -8.18 -11.16 0.90
C GLU A 307 -8.11 -10.21 2.11
N VAL A 308 -7.87 -8.94 1.83
CA VAL A 308 -7.97 -7.86 2.82
C VAL A 308 -9.41 -7.35 2.83
N PRO A 309 -10.14 -7.44 3.95
CA PRO A 309 -11.55 -7.11 3.97
C PRO A 309 -11.86 -5.69 3.49
N VAL A 310 -12.89 -5.57 2.66
CA VAL A 310 -13.53 -4.29 2.35
C VAL A 310 -14.53 -4.02 3.46
N THR A 311 -14.28 -3.01 4.28
CA THR A 311 -15.16 -2.63 5.41
C THR A 311 -15.88 -1.31 5.12
N ALA A 312 -17.00 -1.08 5.82
CA ALA A 312 -17.73 0.19 5.71
C ALA A 312 -16.86 1.40 6.13
N GLU A 313 -16.05 1.22 7.15
CA GLU A 313 -15.11 2.25 7.62
C GLU A 313 -14.07 2.60 6.56
N TRP A 314 -13.44 1.58 5.95
CA TRP A 314 -12.47 1.80 4.88
C TRP A 314 -13.12 2.50 3.67
N LEU A 315 -14.32 2.06 3.25
CA LEU A 315 -15.05 2.70 2.15
C LEU A 315 -15.36 4.17 2.49
N ALA A 316 -15.80 4.45 3.71
CA ALA A 316 -16.08 5.82 4.16
C ALA A 316 -14.81 6.71 4.11
N GLY A 317 -13.66 6.14 4.48
CA GLY A 317 -12.35 6.82 4.43
C GLY A 317 -11.92 7.23 3.03
N LEU A 318 -12.37 6.54 1.98
CA LEU A 318 -12.05 6.87 0.58
C LEU A 318 -12.58 8.24 0.14
N GLY A 319 -13.49 8.87 0.91
CA GLY A 319 -14.02 10.19 0.58
C GLY A 319 -12.96 11.27 0.40
N ASN A 320 -11.91 11.24 1.19
CA ASN A 320 -10.72 12.05 0.93
C ASN A 320 -9.90 11.39 -0.19
N GLY A 321 -9.71 12.08 -1.31
CA GLY A 321 -9.06 11.54 -2.52
C GLY A 321 -9.97 10.67 -3.41
N GLY A 322 -11.24 10.49 -3.08
CA GLY A 322 -12.20 9.68 -3.85
C GLY A 322 -12.69 10.32 -5.15
N LEU A 323 -12.30 11.56 -5.45
CA LEU A 323 -12.68 12.23 -6.70
C LEU A 323 -11.61 12.04 -7.77
N CYS A 324 -11.93 11.27 -8.82
CA CYS A 324 -11.08 11.16 -10.00
C CYS A 324 -11.23 12.42 -10.87
N LEU A 325 -10.12 13.01 -11.29
CA LEU A 325 -10.12 14.23 -12.08
C LEU A 325 -10.36 13.99 -13.59
N ASN A 326 -10.53 12.75 -14.03
CA ASN A 326 -10.75 12.33 -15.42
C ASN A 326 -9.71 12.92 -16.40
N CYS A 327 -8.43 12.86 -16.02
CA CYS A 327 -7.33 13.38 -16.82
C CYS A 327 -7.29 12.76 -18.22
N ASP A 328 -6.94 13.55 -19.26
CA ASP A 328 -6.78 13.07 -20.63
C ASP A 328 -5.83 11.88 -20.69
N ASN A 329 -4.67 11.97 -20.03
CA ASN A 329 -3.77 10.86 -19.79
C ASN A 329 -3.93 10.37 -18.35
N CYS A 330 -4.37 9.12 -18.19
CA CYS A 330 -4.55 8.52 -16.88
C CYS A 330 -3.19 8.13 -16.28
N HIS A 331 -2.86 8.69 -15.11
CA HIS A 331 -1.62 8.38 -14.37
C HIS A 331 -1.83 7.41 -13.19
N PHE A 332 -3.03 6.85 -13.04
CA PHE A 332 -3.28 5.90 -11.96
C PHE A 332 -2.31 4.70 -12.03
N PRO A 333 -1.75 4.26 -10.89
CA PRO A 333 -1.96 4.72 -9.52
C PRO A 333 -1.09 5.94 -9.09
N ASN A 334 -0.34 6.58 -9.98
CA ASN A 334 0.56 7.69 -9.68
C ASN A 334 -0.15 9.07 -9.69
N CYS A 335 -1.34 9.14 -9.11
CA CYS A 335 -2.14 10.35 -8.94
C CYS A 335 -2.77 10.39 -7.54
N GLY A 336 -3.59 11.40 -7.24
CA GLY A 336 -4.26 11.54 -5.93
C GLY A 336 -5.46 10.61 -5.71
N PHE A 337 -5.98 9.97 -6.75
CA PHE A 337 -7.18 9.15 -6.65
C PHE A 337 -6.98 7.94 -5.73
N GLY A 338 -7.82 7.83 -4.70
CA GLY A 338 -7.79 6.77 -3.69
C GLY A 338 -6.69 6.92 -2.62
N LYS A 339 -5.98 8.05 -2.54
CA LYS A 339 -4.81 8.23 -1.66
C LYS A 339 -5.03 9.18 -0.48
N GLY A 340 -6.25 9.49 -0.16
CA GLY A 340 -6.56 10.44 0.91
C GLY A 340 -6.73 9.82 2.29
N VAL A 341 -6.58 8.55 2.43
CA VAL A 341 -6.67 7.79 3.70
C VAL A 341 -5.30 7.46 4.23
#